data_3aca411c77aa3e7b5907c3ab58994b98
#
_entry.id   3aca411c77aa3e7b5907c3ab58994b98
#
_cell.length_a   1.000
_cell.length_b   1.000
_cell.length_c   1.000
_cell.angle_alpha   90.00
_cell.angle_beta   90.00
_cell.angle_gamma   90.00
#
_symmetry.space_group_name_H-M   'P 1'
#
loop_
_entity.id
_entity.type
_entity.pdbx_description
1 polymer ?
#
loop_
_entity_poly.entity_id
_entity_poly.type
_entity_poly.pdbx_seq_one_letter_code
_entity_poly.pdbx_strand_id
1 'polypeptide(L)'
;MNTEMVLNKIDELSEEYIGVWESFCNIESPTSDKAAVDEASEYILSFARKKGWDITESIQSVSGNAYCITMNADSAEKPVCLSGHVDTVHPKGDFGYPPVKIDREAGKIYGPGVVDCKGGIVSALLAMTALSECGYNKRPIKLILQSDEEISSISSDKKTIEFMRDCSLDASAFLNCEGYSKGKLVIQRKGIIRFVFDIKGVVVHSALCYNGKSAILEAAHKIIELEKWKDRDGITCNCGIISGGTTPNTVSENCSFVADIRYATESELEYVKKRVAEIAETSYIGGTSCSVSVKSERICMEKNERNMNLLKRIREIFAKYGIADVEPGGSNGGSDAAWMSYYGIPTVDSICTCGGSIHSKNEWAWLGSLADSAKMLASVAMEI
;
A
#
# COMPACT_ATOMS: atom_id res chain seq x y z
N MET A 1 3.73 15.82 30.66
CA MET A 1 2.69 16.13 29.62
C MET A 1 1.59 15.11 29.79
N ASN A 2 0.32 15.53 29.70
CA ASN A 2 -0.84 14.64 29.81
C ASN A 2 -1.36 14.33 28.39
N THR A 3 -1.66 13.08 28.10
CA THR A 3 -2.22 12.64 26.81
C THR A 3 -3.53 13.38 26.47
N GLU A 4 -4.42 13.58 27.43
CA GLU A 4 -5.66 14.34 27.23
C GLU A 4 -5.42 15.77 26.69
N MET A 5 -4.36 16.43 27.12
CA MET A 5 -3.99 17.76 26.59
C MET A 5 -3.67 17.70 25.10
N VAL A 6 -2.98 16.64 24.65
CA VAL A 6 -2.67 16.45 23.23
C VAL A 6 -3.92 16.11 22.44
N LEU A 7 -4.80 15.26 22.97
CA LEU A 7 -6.07 14.90 22.32
C LEU A 7 -6.96 16.14 22.13
N ASN A 8 -7.07 17.00 23.16
CA ASN A 8 -7.81 18.27 23.07
C ASN A 8 -7.16 19.23 22.06
N LYS A 9 -5.82 19.28 21.98
CA LYS A 9 -5.12 20.10 21.00
C LYS A 9 -5.40 19.62 19.55
N ILE A 10 -5.53 18.30 19.34
CA ILE A 10 -5.93 17.75 18.03
C ILE A 10 -7.34 18.25 17.66
N ASP A 11 -8.29 18.22 18.61
CA ASP A 11 -9.65 18.75 18.36
C ASP A 11 -9.63 20.24 18.00
N GLU A 12 -8.85 21.04 18.71
CA GLU A 12 -8.67 22.46 18.47
C GLU A 12 -8.14 22.76 17.06
N LEU A 13 -7.16 21.97 16.59
CA LEU A 13 -6.51 22.15 15.29
C LEU A 13 -7.27 21.49 14.12
N SER A 14 -8.25 20.64 14.40
CA SER A 14 -8.86 19.75 13.41
C SER A 14 -9.46 20.50 12.21
N GLU A 15 -10.12 21.63 12.44
CA GLU A 15 -10.74 22.40 11.37
C GLU A 15 -9.70 23.06 10.44
N GLU A 16 -8.60 23.57 10.99
CA GLU A 16 -7.47 24.07 10.21
C GLU A 16 -6.88 22.98 9.33
N TYR A 17 -6.72 21.76 9.89
CA TYR A 17 -6.14 20.63 9.18
C TYR A 17 -7.08 19.98 8.15
N ILE A 18 -8.38 20.18 8.23
CA ILE A 18 -9.29 19.88 7.11
C ILE A 18 -8.94 20.77 5.89
N GLY A 19 -8.61 22.05 6.10
CA GLY A 19 -8.11 22.93 5.04
C GLY A 19 -6.75 22.51 4.48
N VAL A 20 -5.84 22.00 5.33
CA VAL A 20 -4.57 21.40 4.90
C VAL A 20 -4.83 20.16 4.03
N TRP A 21 -5.75 19.30 4.44
CA TRP A 21 -6.15 18.11 3.70
C TRP A 21 -6.71 18.43 2.32
N GLU A 22 -7.65 19.37 2.26
CA GLU A 22 -8.20 19.89 0.99
C GLU A 22 -7.09 20.41 0.07
N SER A 23 -6.22 21.28 0.60
CA SER A 23 -5.13 21.87 -0.18
C SER A 23 -4.14 20.82 -0.68
N PHE A 24 -3.78 19.85 0.16
CA PHE A 24 -2.85 18.78 -0.20
C PHE A 24 -3.43 17.84 -1.28
N CYS A 25 -4.70 17.47 -1.17
CA CYS A 25 -5.35 16.61 -2.18
C CYS A 25 -5.66 17.36 -3.48
N ASN A 26 -5.75 18.69 -3.47
CA ASN A 26 -5.85 19.51 -4.67
C ASN A 26 -4.56 19.54 -5.51
N ILE A 27 -3.42 19.17 -4.94
CA ILE A 27 -2.18 18.89 -5.69
C ILE A 27 -2.28 17.47 -6.22
N GLU A 28 -2.78 17.30 -7.46
CA GLU A 28 -2.88 15.97 -8.06
C GLU A 28 -1.49 15.39 -8.34
N SER A 29 -1.19 14.21 -7.80
CA SER A 29 0.15 13.58 -7.84
C SER A 29 0.10 12.15 -8.37
N PRO A 30 -0.27 11.93 -9.65
CA PRO A 30 -0.21 10.59 -10.22
C PRO A 30 1.22 10.04 -10.17
N THR A 31 1.39 8.76 -9.81
CA THR A 31 2.70 8.10 -9.66
C THR A 31 3.61 8.28 -10.88
N SER A 32 3.02 8.39 -12.07
CA SER A 32 3.76 8.58 -13.33
C SER A 32 4.33 9.99 -13.54
N ASP A 33 3.93 10.97 -12.71
CA ASP A 33 4.38 12.37 -12.81
C ASP A 33 5.25 12.73 -11.61
N LYS A 34 6.56 12.47 -11.73
CA LYS A 34 7.55 12.80 -10.70
C LYS A 34 7.43 14.24 -10.19
N ALA A 35 7.27 15.21 -11.08
CA ALA A 35 7.25 16.62 -10.69
C ALA A 35 6.02 16.94 -9.81
N ALA A 36 4.88 16.34 -10.11
CA ALA A 36 3.67 16.50 -9.33
C ALA A 36 3.75 15.80 -7.95
N VAL A 37 4.39 14.63 -7.88
CA VAL A 37 4.65 13.94 -6.61
C VAL A 37 5.62 14.75 -5.75
N ASP A 38 6.68 15.30 -6.34
CA ASP A 38 7.63 16.17 -5.64
C ASP A 38 6.97 17.48 -5.15
N GLU A 39 6.09 18.09 -5.96
CA GLU A 39 5.31 19.27 -5.55
C GLU A 39 4.40 18.97 -4.36
N ALA A 40 3.70 17.84 -4.38
CA ALA A 40 2.85 17.42 -3.29
C ALA A 40 3.67 17.13 -2.01
N SER A 41 4.84 16.48 -2.14
CA SER A 41 5.76 16.27 -1.02
C SER A 41 6.24 17.59 -0.43
N GLU A 42 6.62 18.55 -1.26
CA GLU A 42 7.09 19.88 -0.86
C GLU A 42 6.04 20.64 -0.03
N TYR A 43 4.74 20.47 -0.35
CA TYR A 43 3.67 21.06 0.45
C TYR A 43 3.74 20.60 1.92
N ILE A 44 3.91 19.30 2.17
CA ILE A 44 4.05 18.74 3.53
C ILE A 44 5.38 19.16 4.16
N LEU A 45 6.49 19.14 3.41
CA LEU A 45 7.80 19.56 3.91
C LEU A 45 7.82 21.02 4.37
N SER A 46 6.99 21.87 3.78
CA SER A 46 6.84 23.27 4.19
C SER A 46 6.42 23.42 5.65
N PHE A 47 5.59 22.52 6.17
CA PHE A 47 5.19 22.49 7.59
C PHE A 47 6.36 22.07 8.48
N ALA A 48 7.11 21.04 8.09
CA ALA A 48 8.28 20.56 8.83
C ALA A 48 9.33 21.68 8.97
N ARG A 49 9.62 22.41 7.88
CA ARG A 49 10.57 23.54 7.93
C ARG A 49 10.10 24.68 8.84
N LYS A 50 8.80 25.03 8.82
CA LYS A 50 8.23 26.03 9.72
C LYS A 50 8.35 25.66 11.20
N LYS A 51 8.29 24.35 11.50
CA LYS A 51 8.42 23.81 12.86
C LYS A 51 9.89 23.53 13.26
N GLY A 52 10.84 23.65 12.34
CA GLY A 52 12.26 23.33 12.57
C GLY A 52 12.53 21.84 12.76
N TRP A 53 11.72 20.97 12.17
CA TRP A 53 11.92 19.51 12.19
C TRP A 53 12.96 19.11 11.15
N ASP A 54 13.75 18.08 11.46
CA ASP A 54 14.77 17.57 10.55
C ASP A 54 14.13 16.86 9.36
N ILE A 55 14.75 17.02 8.18
CA ILE A 55 14.33 16.38 6.95
C ILE A 55 15.51 15.63 6.37
N THR A 56 15.33 14.34 6.13
CA THR A 56 16.23 13.53 5.28
C THR A 56 15.50 13.14 4.01
N GLU A 57 16.25 12.95 2.92
CA GLU A 57 15.69 12.72 1.60
C GLU A 57 16.37 11.57 0.86
N SER A 58 15.63 10.93 -0.01
CA SER A 58 16.10 9.96 -1.00
C SER A 58 15.71 10.44 -2.38
N ILE A 59 16.68 11.03 -3.09
CA ILE A 59 16.49 11.57 -4.43
C ILE A 59 16.36 10.44 -5.44
N GLN A 60 15.30 10.48 -6.23
CA GLN A 60 15.01 9.52 -7.28
C GLN A 60 15.10 10.17 -8.66
N SER A 61 15.49 9.38 -9.67
CA SER A 61 15.60 9.88 -11.04
C SER A 61 14.30 9.74 -11.85
N VAL A 62 13.47 8.78 -11.51
CA VAL A 62 12.25 8.42 -12.27
C VAL A 62 10.99 8.63 -11.43
N SER A 63 10.93 8.04 -10.22
CA SER A 63 9.82 8.28 -9.27
C SER A 63 9.95 9.66 -8.61
N GLY A 64 8.91 10.08 -7.88
CA GLY A 64 9.02 11.15 -6.88
C GLY A 64 10.11 10.85 -5.87
N ASN A 65 10.63 11.87 -5.20
CA ASN A 65 11.58 11.71 -4.11
C ASN A 65 10.86 11.23 -2.83
N ALA A 66 11.55 10.42 -2.02
CA ALA A 66 11.04 10.02 -0.71
C ALA A 66 11.69 10.84 0.40
N TYR A 67 10.94 11.10 1.47
CA TYR A 67 11.39 11.96 2.57
C TYR A 67 11.08 11.35 3.93
N CYS A 68 11.91 11.68 4.92
CA CYS A 68 11.63 11.39 6.32
C CYS A 68 11.74 12.67 7.13
N ILE A 69 10.64 13.10 7.72
CA ILE A 69 10.53 14.26 8.62
C ILE A 69 10.68 13.73 10.04
N THR A 70 11.62 14.28 10.82
CA THR A 70 11.89 13.84 12.18
C THR A 70 11.70 14.97 13.19
N MET A 71 10.73 14.81 14.07
CA MET A 71 10.56 15.65 15.26
C MET A 71 11.35 15.03 16.42
N ASN A 72 12.02 15.87 17.24
CA ASN A 72 12.84 15.45 18.38
C ASN A 72 14.02 14.53 18.01
N ALA A 73 14.73 14.83 16.93
CA ALA A 73 15.83 14.02 16.42
C ALA A 73 16.97 13.78 17.44
N ASP A 74 17.17 14.70 18.38
CA ASP A 74 18.22 14.60 19.42
C ASP A 74 17.90 13.62 20.55
N SER A 75 16.67 13.06 20.59
CA SER A 75 16.30 12.09 21.63
C SER A 75 16.97 10.74 21.39
N ALA A 76 17.51 10.14 22.45
CA ALA A 76 18.15 8.82 22.41
C ALA A 76 17.12 7.65 22.47
N GLU A 77 15.84 7.94 22.66
CA GLU A 77 14.79 6.93 22.69
C GLU A 77 14.51 6.36 21.29
N LYS A 78 14.00 5.14 21.23
CA LYS A 78 13.60 4.52 19.97
C LYS A 78 12.45 5.29 19.32
N PRO A 79 12.49 5.56 18.01
CA PRO A 79 11.47 6.34 17.34
C PRO A 79 10.14 5.57 17.21
N VAL A 80 9.07 6.33 17.01
CA VAL A 80 7.83 5.85 16.38
C VAL A 80 7.81 6.39 14.96
N CYS A 81 7.61 5.50 13.99
CA CYS A 81 7.55 5.84 12.58
C CYS A 81 6.09 5.81 12.10
N LEU A 82 5.68 6.89 11.46
CA LEU A 82 4.44 7.06 10.73
C LEU A 82 4.80 7.06 9.24
N SER A 83 4.01 6.44 8.40
CA SER A 83 4.29 6.42 6.96
C SER A 83 3.02 6.55 6.15
N GLY A 84 3.10 7.23 5.02
CA GLY A 84 2.06 7.29 4.02
C GLY A 84 2.66 7.64 2.67
N HIS A 85 1.93 7.33 1.59
CA HIS A 85 2.39 7.67 0.25
C HIS A 85 1.72 8.93 -0.29
N VAL A 86 2.49 9.65 -1.09
CA VAL A 86 2.09 10.94 -1.67
C VAL A 86 1.49 10.77 -3.06
N ASP A 87 1.92 9.73 -3.76
CA ASP A 87 1.45 9.38 -5.10
C ASP A 87 0.01 8.83 -5.07
N THR A 88 -0.64 8.88 -6.23
CA THR A 88 -2.00 8.36 -6.42
C THR A 88 -2.12 7.63 -7.76
N VAL A 89 -3.08 6.69 -7.87
CA VAL A 89 -3.40 6.01 -9.15
C VAL A 89 -4.10 6.92 -10.16
N HIS A 90 -4.62 8.06 -9.72
CA HIS A 90 -5.53 8.91 -10.49
C HIS A 90 -4.76 9.82 -11.46
N PRO A 91 -5.05 9.76 -12.79
CA PRO A 91 -4.55 10.76 -13.73
C PRO A 91 -5.04 12.17 -13.37
N LYS A 92 -4.22 13.19 -13.68
CA LYS A 92 -4.63 14.59 -13.49
C LYS A 92 -5.93 14.90 -14.25
N GLY A 93 -6.83 15.60 -13.58
CA GLY A 93 -8.12 16.05 -14.12
C GLY A 93 -9.25 15.03 -14.03
N ASP A 94 -9.02 13.82 -13.53
CA ASP A 94 -10.06 12.77 -13.41
C ASP A 94 -11.21 13.17 -12.49
N PHE A 95 -10.96 13.98 -11.48
CA PHE A 95 -11.97 14.50 -10.54
C PHE A 95 -12.59 15.83 -10.97
N GLY A 96 -12.15 16.42 -12.09
CA GLY A 96 -12.53 17.76 -12.53
C GLY A 96 -11.73 18.84 -11.80
N TYR A 97 -12.26 20.10 -11.80
CA TYR A 97 -11.55 21.22 -11.19
C TYR A 97 -12.51 22.09 -10.35
N PRO A 98 -12.22 22.40 -9.08
CA PRO A 98 -11.13 21.82 -8.28
C PRO A 98 -11.34 20.30 -8.07
N PRO A 99 -10.26 19.50 -7.96
CA PRO A 99 -10.40 18.05 -7.79
C PRO A 99 -11.02 17.64 -6.46
N VAL A 100 -10.84 18.43 -5.40
CA VAL A 100 -11.39 18.14 -4.08
C VAL A 100 -12.73 18.87 -3.88
N LYS A 101 -13.69 18.17 -3.27
CA LYS A 101 -14.98 18.71 -2.84
C LYS A 101 -15.29 18.33 -1.41
N ILE A 102 -15.66 19.31 -0.58
CA ILE A 102 -16.10 19.10 0.80
C ILE A 102 -17.62 19.23 0.86
N ASP A 103 -18.27 18.19 1.34
CA ASP A 103 -19.69 18.21 1.71
C ASP A 103 -19.80 18.25 3.23
N ARG A 104 -19.99 19.45 3.77
CA ARG A 104 -20.08 19.68 5.21
C ARG A 104 -21.34 19.09 5.82
N GLU A 105 -22.44 19.03 5.08
CA GLU A 105 -23.71 18.46 5.57
C GLU A 105 -23.61 16.95 5.69
N ALA A 106 -22.99 16.30 4.69
CA ALA A 106 -22.72 14.86 4.74
C ALA A 106 -21.50 14.50 5.61
N GLY A 107 -20.71 15.48 6.05
CA GLY A 107 -19.46 15.26 6.80
C GLY A 107 -18.37 14.55 5.99
N LYS A 108 -18.30 14.79 4.67
CA LYS A 108 -17.41 14.08 3.74
C LYS A 108 -16.51 15.01 2.94
N ILE A 109 -15.35 14.48 2.58
CA ILE A 109 -14.44 15.04 1.58
C ILE A 109 -14.29 14.03 0.43
N TYR A 110 -14.29 14.53 -0.80
CA TYR A 110 -14.13 13.75 -2.04
C TYR A 110 -12.92 14.27 -2.79
N GLY A 111 -12.10 13.40 -3.35
CA GLY A 111 -10.94 13.81 -4.14
C GLY A 111 -9.87 12.71 -4.23
N PRO A 112 -8.83 12.94 -5.06
CA PRO A 112 -7.75 11.96 -5.22
C PRO A 112 -6.90 11.87 -3.95
N GLY A 113 -6.73 10.65 -3.43
CA GLY A 113 -5.90 10.40 -2.26
C GLY A 113 -6.50 10.83 -0.92
N VAL A 114 -7.79 11.21 -0.85
CA VAL A 114 -8.41 11.60 0.43
C VAL A 114 -8.43 10.46 1.45
N VAL A 115 -8.43 9.22 0.99
CA VAL A 115 -8.24 8.01 1.82
C VAL A 115 -6.90 7.37 1.53
N ASP A 116 -6.52 7.29 0.27
CA ASP A 116 -5.41 6.51 -0.25
C ASP A 116 -4.32 7.42 -0.88
N CYS A 117 -3.33 7.92 -0.14
CA CYS A 117 -3.19 7.81 1.34
C CYS A 117 -2.89 9.20 1.95
N LYS A 118 -3.15 10.32 1.20
CA LYS A 118 -2.83 11.71 1.63
C LYS A 118 -3.54 12.12 2.92
N GLY A 119 -4.80 11.67 3.11
CA GLY A 119 -5.52 11.91 4.36
C GLY A 119 -4.80 11.36 5.58
N GLY A 120 -4.15 10.19 5.42
CA GLY A 120 -3.32 9.58 6.44
C GLY A 120 -2.08 10.41 6.77
N ILE A 121 -1.41 10.96 5.76
CA ILE A 121 -0.25 11.88 5.95
C ILE A 121 -0.68 13.13 6.73
N VAL A 122 -1.83 13.72 6.39
CA VAL A 122 -2.35 14.91 7.10
C VAL A 122 -2.73 14.56 8.55
N SER A 123 -3.31 13.38 8.81
CA SER A 123 -3.56 12.90 10.18
C SER A 123 -2.27 12.77 10.99
N ALA A 124 -1.21 12.24 10.38
CA ALA A 124 0.11 12.14 11.00
C ALA A 124 0.72 13.53 11.28
N LEU A 125 0.62 14.45 10.32
CA LEU A 125 1.09 15.83 10.49
C LEU A 125 0.33 16.56 11.60
N LEU A 126 -0.99 16.38 11.70
CA LEU A 126 -1.81 16.93 12.79
C LEU A 126 -1.38 16.37 14.15
N ALA A 127 -1.17 15.04 14.23
CA ALA A 127 -0.68 14.40 15.46
C ALA A 127 0.68 14.97 15.90
N MET A 128 1.64 15.06 14.97
CA MET A 128 2.96 15.62 15.25
C MET A 128 2.90 17.09 15.65
N THR A 129 2.04 17.89 15.01
CA THR A 129 1.86 19.31 15.36
C THR A 129 1.29 19.45 16.76
N ALA A 130 0.24 18.72 17.11
CA ALA A 130 -0.34 18.76 18.45
C ALA A 130 0.66 18.32 19.53
N LEU A 131 1.43 17.27 19.28
CA LEU A 131 2.52 16.83 20.16
C LEU A 131 3.55 17.93 20.36
N SER A 132 4.03 18.55 19.28
CA SER A 132 5.01 19.64 19.31
C SER A 132 4.50 20.87 20.09
N GLU A 133 3.26 21.31 19.82
CA GLU A 133 2.68 22.47 20.50
C GLU A 133 2.39 22.22 21.98
N CYS A 134 2.16 20.97 22.35
CA CYS A 134 2.08 20.56 23.76
C CYS A 134 3.44 20.34 24.42
N GLY A 135 4.56 20.55 23.71
CA GLY A 135 5.91 20.41 24.27
C GLY A 135 6.41 18.98 24.42
N TYR A 136 5.93 18.06 23.57
CA TYR A 136 6.42 16.66 23.59
C TYR A 136 7.88 16.58 23.11
N ASN A 137 8.74 15.96 23.93
CA ASN A 137 10.19 15.83 23.67
C ASN A 137 10.77 14.47 24.08
N LYS A 138 9.93 13.46 24.33
CA LYS A 138 10.39 12.19 24.91
C LYS A 138 11.14 11.31 23.91
N ARG A 139 10.64 11.16 22.68
CA ARG A 139 11.24 10.32 21.64
C ARG A 139 11.13 10.95 20.26
N PRO A 140 11.92 10.50 19.29
CA PRO A 140 11.72 10.91 17.90
C PRO A 140 10.39 10.39 17.35
N ILE A 141 9.67 11.26 16.64
CA ILE A 141 8.53 10.87 15.83
C ILE A 141 8.90 11.15 14.37
N LYS A 142 8.86 10.13 13.55
CA LYS A 142 9.22 10.21 12.13
C LYS A 142 7.96 10.10 11.27
N LEU A 143 7.82 10.99 10.28
CA LEU A 143 6.84 10.87 9.21
C LEU A 143 7.57 10.61 7.91
N ILE A 144 7.34 9.44 7.32
CA ILE A 144 7.97 9.00 6.09
C ILE A 144 6.97 9.20 4.95
N LEU A 145 7.38 9.96 3.94
CA LEU A 145 6.64 10.22 2.71
C LEU A 145 7.16 9.31 1.62
N GLN A 146 6.38 8.33 1.23
CA GLN A 146 6.64 7.41 0.14
C GLN A 146 6.08 8.00 -1.16
N SER A 147 6.71 7.73 -2.32
CA SER A 147 6.46 8.45 -3.56
C SER A 147 6.05 7.57 -4.77
N ASP A 148 6.08 6.24 -4.65
CA ASP A 148 5.72 5.31 -5.72
C ASP A 148 5.09 3.99 -5.19
N GLU A 149 4.27 4.11 -4.12
CA GLU A 149 3.58 2.97 -3.51
C GLU A 149 2.64 2.28 -4.49
N GLU A 150 1.84 3.05 -5.23
CA GLU A 150 0.74 2.59 -6.09
C GLU A 150 1.19 1.61 -7.20
N ILE A 151 2.46 1.67 -7.55
CA ILE A 151 3.08 0.75 -8.50
C ILE A 151 4.08 -0.20 -7.86
N SER A 152 4.01 -0.40 -6.53
CA SER A 152 4.88 -1.32 -5.78
C SER A 152 6.37 -0.95 -5.83
N SER A 153 6.67 0.34 -5.84
CA SER A 153 8.03 0.92 -5.86
C SER A 153 8.90 0.44 -7.04
N ILE A 154 8.25 0.16 -8.19
CA ILE A 154 8.95 -0.30 -9.40
C ILE A 154 9.74 0.85 -10.02
N SER A 155 9.22 2.08 -10.04
CA SER A 155 9.88 3.21 -10.69
C SER A 155 11.13 3.69 -9.95
N SER A 156 11.21 3.48 -8.64
CA SER A 156 12.40 3.71 -7.83
C SER A 156 13.35 2.52 -7.77
N ASP A 157 13.02 1.39 -8.39
CA ASP A 157 13.74 0.12 -8.23
C ASP A 157 13.85 -0.27 -6.73
N LYS A 158 12.75 -0.07 -5.98
CA LYS A 158 12.61 -0.29 -4.52
C LYS A 158 13.52 0.56 -3.62
N LYS A 159 14.21 1.56 -4.16
CA LYS A 159 15.07 2.46 -3.34
C LYS A 159 14.28 3.26 -2.31
N THR A 160 13.03 3.60 -2.61
CA THR A 160 12.11 4.24 -1.65
C THR A 160 11.78 3.32 -0.47
N ILE A 161 11.63 2.01 -0.71
CA ILE A 161 11.44 1.00 0.34
C ILE A 161 12.71 0.82 1.18
N GLU A 162 13.89 0.79 0.55
CA GLU A 162 15.16 0.73 1.26
C GLU A 162 15.36 1.95 2.16
N PHE A 163 15.05 3.14 1.66
CA PHE A 163 15.08 4.37 2.44
C PHE A 163 14.10 4.32 3.62
N MET A 164 12.86 3.86 3.40
CA MET A 164 11.87 3.68 4.47
C MET A 164 12.37 2.70 5.54
N ARG A 165 12.97 1.57 5.12
CA ARG A 165 13.63 0.61 6.03
C ARG A 165 14.68 1.29 6.88
N ASP A 166 15.61 2.01 6.26
CA ASP A 166 16.75 2.63 6.95
C ASP A 166 16.29 3.71 7.95
N CYS A 167 15.22 4.43 7.62
CA CYS A 167 14.58 5.36 8.55
C CYS A 167 13.91 4.69 9.76
N SER A 168 13.57 3.38 9.65
CA SER A 168 12.68 2.68 10.59
C SER A 168 13.35 1.53 11.37
N LEU A 169 14.62 1.18 11.10
CA LEU A 169 15.28 -0.03 11.64
C LEU A 169 15.17 -0.18 13.16
N ASP A 170 15.25 0.93 13.91
CA ASP A 170 15.22 0.91 15.38
C ASP A 170 13.83 1.31 15.96
N ALA A 171 12.81 1.39 15.13
CA ALA A 171 11.51 1.87 15.57
C ALA A 171 10.84 0.95 16.62
N SER A 172 10.27 1.56 17.66
CA SER A 172 9.41 0.87 18.63
C SER A 172 8.10 0.44 18.00
N ALA A 173 7.61 1.22 17.02
CA ALA A 173 6.42 0.95 16.23
C ALA A 173 6.52 1.62 14.86
N PHE A 174 6.02 0.96 13.84
CA PHE A 174 5.76 1.48 12.52
C PHE A 174 4.26 1.45 12.28
N LEU A 175 3.67 2.62 12.05
CA LEU A 175 2.24 2.83 11.83
C LEU A 175 2.05 3.32 10.41
N ASN A 176 1.53 2.45 9.55
CA ASN A 176 1.26 2.81 8.16
C ASN A 176 -0.10 3.49 8.04
N CYS A 177 -0.09 4.70 7.52
CA CYS A 177 -1.23 5.61 7.51
C CYS A 177 -2.21 5.36 6.35
N GLU A 178 -2.31 4.13 5.89
CA GLU A 178 -3.32 3.67 4.95
C GLU A 178 -4.74 3.79 5.50
N GLY A 179 -5.71 3.76 4.57
CA GLY A 179 -7.13 3.86 4.89
C GLY A 179 -7.60 2.83 5.90
N TYR A 180 -8.35 3.29 6.89
CA TYR A 180 -8.82 2.53 8.03
C TYR A 180 -10.22 1.97 7.81
N SER A 181 -10.40 0.69 8.09
CA SER A 181 -11.72 0.08 8.23
C SER A 181 -12.13 0.12 9.69
N LYS A 182 -13.15 0.91 10.03
CA LYS A 182 -13.60 1.14 11.40
C LYS A 182 -13.66 -0.16 12.23
N GLY A 183 -12.96 -0.16 13.37
CA GLY A 183 -12.88 -1.30 14.29
C GLY A 183 -11.84 -2.36 13.91
N LYS A 184 -10.99 -2.15 12.88
CA LYS A 184 -9.94 -3.13 12.50
C LYS A 184 -8.63 -2.45 12.15
N LEU A 185 -7.53 -2.89 12.78
CA LEU A 185 -6.18 -2.54 12.38
C LEU A 185 -5.53 -3.74 11.67
N VAL A 186 -4.87 -3.47 10.55
CA VAL A 186 -4.35 -4.52 9.68
C VAL A 186 -2.98 -4.98 10.18
N ILE A 187 -2.84 -6.29 10.39
CA ILE A 187 -1.59 -6.96 10.79
C ILE A 187 -1.25 -8.13 9.86
N GLN A 188 -2.03 -8.29 8.79
CA GLN A 188 -1.84 -9.30 7.76
C GLN A 188 -2.30 -8.76 6.42
N ARG A 189 -1.46 -8.94 5.37
CA ARG A 189 -1.81 -8.62 3.97
C ARG A 189 -1.37 -9.74 3.06
N LYS A 190 -2.20 -10.09 2.07
CA LYS A 190 -1.78 -11.05 1.06
C LYS A 190 -0.70 -10.45 0.17
N GLY A 191 0.31 -11.26 -0.13
CA GLY A 191 1.27 -11.01 -1.18
C GLY A 191 0.63 -11.23 -2.56
N ILE A 192 1.27 -10.67 -3.57
CA ILE A 192 0.82 -10.74 -4.95
C ILE A 192 2.01 -11.16 -5.80
N ILE A 193 1.83 -12.20 -6.60
CA ILE A 193 2.79 -12.54 -7.65
C ILE A 193 2.06 -12.78 -8.96
N ARG A 194 2.58 -12.17 -10.04
CA ARG A 194 2.02 -12.32 -11.38
C ARG A 194 3.01 -13.02 -12.26
N PHE A 195 2.54 -14.09 -12.92
CA PHE A 195 3.32 -14.83 -13.90
C PHE A 195 2.78 -14.61 -15.29
N VAL A 196 3.70 -14.49 -16.26
CA VAL A 196 3.39 -14.59 -17.68
C VAL A 196 3.81 -15.97 -18.17
N PHE A 197 2.88 -16.67 -18.81
CA PHE A 197 3.12 -17.93 -19.47
C PHE A 197 3.11 -17.72 -20.99
N ASP A 198 4.21 -18.04 -21.64
CA ASP A 198 4.36 -17.96 -23.09
C ASP A 198 4.49 -19.37 -23.65
N ILE A 199 3.53 -19.76 -24.50
CA ILE A 199 3.39 -21.12 -25.01
C ILE A 199 3.60 -21.13 -26.51
N LYS A 200 4.40 -22.10 -26.99
CA LYS A 200 4.63 -22.36 -28.40
C LYS A 200 4.10 -23.76 -28.79
N GLY A 201 3.44 -23.81 -29.93
CA GLY A 201 2.92 -25.00 -30.55
C GLY A 201 3.47 -25.20 -31.98
N VAL A 202 2.73 -25.96 -32.77
CA VAL A 202 3.05 -26.23 -34.18
C VAL A 202 1.84 -25.87 -35.05
N VAL A 203 2.05 -24.85 -35.88
CA VAL A 203 1.00 -24.35 -36.80
C VAL A 203 0.78 -25.33 -37.95
N VAL A 204 -0.49 -25.56 -38.27
CA VAL A 204 -0.94 -26.27 -39.49
C VAL A 204 -2.30 -25.72 -39.92
N HIS A 205 -2.72 -25.98 -41.14
CA HIS A 205 -4.07 -25.66 -41.59
C HIS A 205 -5.11 -26.43 -40.75
N SER A 206 -6.24 -25.83 -40.38
CA SER A 206 -7.24 -26.43 -39.51
C SER A 206 -7.80 -27.77 -40.01
N ALA A 207 -7.87 -27.98 -41.32
CA ALA A 207 -8.28 -29.26 -41.93
C ALA A 207 -7.30 -30.41 -41.63
N LEU A 208 -6.07 -30.10 -41.19
CA LEU A 208 -5.03 -31.05 -40.82
C LEU A 208 -4.66 -30.92 -39.31
N CYS A 209 -5.61 -30.47 -38.48
CA CYS A 209 -5.36 -30.12 -37.07
C CYS A 209 -4.75 -31.27 -36.25
N TYR A 210 -4.97 -32.54 -36.62
CA TYR A 210 -4.38 -33.72 -35.98
C TYR A 210 -2.85 -33.78 -36.10
N ASN A 211 -2.24 -33.06 -37.05
CA ASN A 211 -0.80 -32.90 -37.21
C ASN A 211 -0.21 -31.70 -36.49
N GLY A 212 -1.06 -30.75 -36.09
CA GLY A 212 -0.65 -29.55 -35.39
C GLY A 212 -0.54 -29.76 -33.87
N LYS A 213 0.02 -28.75 -33.19
CA LYS A 213 0.10 -28.71 -31.73
C LYS A 213 -0.42 -27.35 -31.25
N SER A 214 -1.61 -27.34 -30.68
CA SER A 214 -2.28 -26.07 -30.36
C SER A 214 -1.72 -25.45 -29.08
N ALA A 215 -1.11 -24.28 -29.21
CA ALA A 215 -0.67 -23.48 -28.07
C ALA A 215 -1.86 -23.01 -27.21
N ILE A 216 -3.01 -22.69 -27.82
CA ILE A 216 -4.23 -22.32 -27.07
C ILE A 216 -4.75 -23.50 -26.24
N LEU A 217 -4.76 -24.73 -26.78
CA LEU A 217 -5.22 -25.90 -26.03
C LEU A 217 -4.27 -26.22 -24.86
N GLU A 218 -2.98 -26.09 -25.07
CA GLU A 218 -1.96 -26.23 -23.99
C GLU A 218 -2.19 -25.18 -22.89
N ALA A 219 -2.40 -23.90 -23.28
CA ALA A 219 -2.73 -22.81 -22.34
C ALA A 219 -3.99 -23.12 -21.52
N ALA A 220 -5.05 -23.63 -22.18
CA ALA A 220 -6.29 -23.97 -21.51
C ALA A 220 -6.10 -25.02 -20.40
N HIS A 221 -5.29 -26.07 -20.65
CA HIS A 221 -4.97 -27.07 -19.64
C HIS A 221 -4.21 -26.45 -18.44
N LYS A 222 -3.21 -25.60 -18.70
CA LYS A 222 -2.45 -24.92 -17.62
C LYS A 222 -3.33 -23.98 -16.81
N ILE A 223 -4.21 -23.23 -17.46
CA ILE A 223 -5.19 -22.34 -16.80
C ILE A 223 -6.11 -23.15 -15.88
N ILE A 224 -6.66 -24.29 -16.36
CA ILE A 224 -7.52 -25.15 -15.55
C ILE A 224 -6.79 -25.64 -14.28
N GLU A 225 -5.50 -25.97 -14.36
CA GLU A 225 -4.71 -26.38 -13.18
C GLU A 225 -4.50 -25.23 -12.19
N LEU A 226 -4.16 -24.05 -12.67
CA LEU A 226 -3.94 -22.86 -11.84
C LEU A 226 -5.24 -22.37 -11.20
N GLU A 227 -6.33 -22.35 -11.94
CA GLU A 227 -7.64 -21.88 -11.48
C GLU A 227 -8.31 -22.80 -10.42
N LYS A 228 -7.69 -23.92 -10.07
CA LYS A 228 -8.08 -24.74 -8.91
C LYS A 228 -7.76 -24.05 -7.58
N TRP A 229 -6.85 -23.07 -7.56
CA TRP A 229 -6.47 -22.35 -6.35
C TRP A 229 -7.49 -21.26 -6.03
N LYS A 230 -8.44 -21.56 -5.15
CA LYS A 230 -9.55 -20.68 -4.77
C LYS A 230 -9.74 -20.62 -3.25
N ASP A 231 -8.68 -20.80 -2.48
CA ASP A 231 -8.75 -20.69 -1.04
C ASP A 231 -8.82 -19.22 -0.63
N ARG A 232 -9.94 -18.80 -0.05
CA ARG A 232 -10.18 -17.43 0.39
C ARG A 232 -9.12 -16.95 1.37
N ASP A 233 -8.71 -17.82 2.29
CA ASP A 233 -7.78 -17.47 3.38
C ASP A 233 -6.32 -17.81 3.04
N GLY A 234 -6.08 -18.70 2.08
CA GLY A 234 -4.78 -19.11 1.55
C GLY A 234 -4.51 -18.59 0.13
N ILE A 235 -4.12 -19.52 -0.76
CA ILE A 235 -3.73 -19.18 -2.13
C ILE A 235 -4.94 -19.03 -3.03
N THR A 236 -4.98 -17.91 -3.78
CA THR A 236 -5.94 -17.71 -4.87
C THR A 236 -5.21 -17.45 -6.18
N CYS A 237 -5.76 -17.93 -7.29
CA CYS A 237 -5.27 -17.64 -8.64
C CYS A 237 -6.40 -17.17 -9.55
N ASN A 238 -6.09 -16.18 -10.38
CA ASN A 238 -6.97 -15.70 -11.44
C ASN A 238 -6.17 -15.50 -12.74
N CYS A 239 -6.53 -16.21 -13.79
CA CYS A 239 -5.97 -16.05 -15.12
C CYS A 239 -6.82 -15.05 -15.93
N GLY A 240 -6.61 -13.74 -15.66
CA GLY A 240 -7.47 -12.66 -16.15
C GLY A 240 -7.16 -12.18 -17.59
N ILE A 241 -6.04 -12.57 -18.17
CA ILE A 241 -5.62 -12.13 -19.51
C ILE A 241 -5.12 -13.34 -20.28
N ILE A 242 -5.63 -13.54 -21.50
CA ILE A 242 -5.15 -14.54 -22.47
C ILE A 242 -5.17 -13.97 -23.87
N SER A 243 -4.14 -14.25 -24.66
CA SER A 243 -4.04 -13.89 -26.08
C SER A 243 -3.39 -15.00 -26.87
N GLY A 244 -3.92 -15.36 -28.04
CA GLY A 244 -3.33 -16.42 -28.85
C GLY A 244 -4.03 -16.63 -30.19
N GLY A 245 -3.30 -17.28 -31.13
CA GLY A 245 -3.78 -17.51 -32.48
C GLY A 245 -3.68 -16.29 -33.39
N THR A 246 -3.91 -16.50 -34.68
CA THR A 246 -3.87 -15.45 -35.72
C THR A 246 -5.13 -15.47 -36.58
N THR A 247 -5.53 -16.64 -37.05
CA THR A 247 -6.72 -16.85 -37.93
C THR A 247 -7.46 -18.12 -37.54
N PRO A 248 -8.79 -18.19 -37.76
CA PRO A 248 -9.59 -19.34 -37.32
C PRO A 248 -9.30 -20.64 -38.10
N ASN A 249 -8.66 -20.56 -39.27
CA ASN A 249 -8.33 -21.68 -40.11
C ASN A 249 -6.91 -22.23 -39.94
N THR A 250 -6.24 -21.88 -38.83
CA THR A 250 -4.93 -22.42 -38.46
C THR A 250 -4.90 -22.89 -37.01
N VAL A 251 -4.14 -23.96 -36.71
CA VAL A 251 -3.80 -24.35 -35.35
C VAL A 251 -2.88 -23.27 -34.76
N SER A 252 -3.18 -22.83 -33.56
CA SER A 252 -2.41 -21.75 -32.90
C SER A 252 -0.97 -22.16 -32.59
N GLU A 253 0.00 -21.41 -33.12
CA GLU A 253 1.43 -21.58 -32.83
C GLU A 253 1.82 -20.91 -31.50
N ASN A 254 1.17 -19.78 -31.17
CA ASN A 254 1.51 -19.01 -29.98
C ASN A 254 0.27 -18.73 -29.13
N CYS A 255 0.45 -18.76 -27.81
CA CYS A 255 -0.52 -18.29 -26.84
C CYS A 255 0.23 -17.77 -25.62
N SER A 256 -0.24 -16.65 -25.06
CA SER A 256 0.28 -16.10 -23.81
C SER A 256 -0.88 -15.83 -22.85
N PHE A 257 -0.68 -16.05 -21.55
CA PHE A 257 -1.64 -15.66 -20.52
C PHE A 257 -0.95 -15.16 -19.25
N VAL A 258 -1.68 -14.41 -18.43
CA VAL A 258 -1.21 -13.87 -17.16
C VAL A 258 -2.01 -14.46 -16.02
N ALA A 259 -1.31 -15.03 -15.03
CA ALA A 259 -1.87 -15.49 -13.77
C ALA A 259 -1.55 -14.50 -12.65
N ASP A 260 -2.57 -13.92 -12.00
CA ASP A 260 -2.48 -13.13 -10.75
C ASP A 260 -2.72 -14.09 -9.58
N ILE A 261 -1.69 -14.27 -8.75
CA ILE A 261 -1.74 -15.22 -7.62
C ILE A 261 -1.56 -14.42 -6.33
N ARG A 262 -2.43 -14.70 -5.35
CA ARG A 262 -2.39 -14.14 -3.99
C ARG A 262 -2.00 -15.23 -3.01
N TYR A 263 -1.18 -14.89 -2.02
CA TYR A 263 -0.68 -15.80 -1.00
C TYR A 263 -0.60 -15.08 0.35
N ALA A 264 -0.66 -15.81 1.47
CA ALA A 264 -0.70 -15.24 2.82
C ALA A 264 0.64 -15.35 3.56
N THR A 265 1.51 -16.31 3.16
CA THR A 265 2.79 -16.59 3.83
C THR A 265 3.92 -16.81 2.83
N GLU A 266 5.17 -16.60 3.27
CA GLU A 266 6.35 -16.90 2.46
C GLU A 266 6.42 -18.38 2.06
N SER A 267 5.98 -19.28 2.94
CA SER A 267 5.91 -20.71 2.62
C SER A 267 4.92 -21.02 1.50
N GLU A 268 3.80 -20.29 1.45
CA GLU A 268 2.86 -20.38 0.32
C GLU A 268 3.46 -19.82 -0.97
N LEU A 269 4.26 -18.74 -0.90
CA LEU A 269 4.98 -18.22 -2.07
C LEU A 269 5.94 -19.26 -2.66
N GLU A 270 6.73 -19.92 -1.80
CA GLU A 270 7.63 -20.99 -2.24
C GLU A 270 6.86 -22.16 -2.88
N TYR A 271 5.74 -22.57 -2.29
CA TYR A 271 4.86 -23.55 -2.88
C TYR A 271 4.32 -23.09 -4.24
N VAL A 272 3.86 -21.85 -4.35
CA VAL A 272 3.36 -21.27 -5.61
C VAL A 272 4.43 -21.29 -6.69
N LYS A 273 5.65 -20.79 -6.39
CA LYS A 273 6.77 -20.76 -7.34
C LYS A 273 7.11 -22.18 -7.86
N LYS A 274 7.17 -23.16 -6.95
CA LYS A 274 7.41 -24.56 -7.30
C LYS A 274 6.30 -25.14 -8.20
N ARG A 275 5.03 -24.95 -7.82
CA ARG A 275 3.89 -25.51 -8.58
C ARG A 275 3.71 -24.83 -9.94
N VAL A 276 3.97 -23.53 -10.04
CA VAL A 276 3.98 -22.80 -11.32
C VAL A 276 5.04 -23.36 -12.26
N ALA A 277 6.25 -23.64 -11.75
CA ALA A 277 7.31 -24.24 -12.55
C ALA A 277 6.90 -25.66 -13.03
N GLU A 278 6.37 -26.50 -12.16
CA GLU A 278 5.88 -27.86 -12.51
C GLU A 278 4.77 -27.81 -13.58
N ILE A 279 3.81 -26.87 -13.47
CA ILE A 279 2.75 -26.68 -14.46
C ILE A 279 3.35 -26.19 -15.80
N ALA A 280 4.34 -25.29 -15.76
CA ALA A 280 5.00 -24.80 -16.97
C ALA A 280 5.76 -25.92 -17.69
N GLU A 281 6.47 -26.78 -16.96
CA GLU A 281 7.23 -27.90 -17.51
C GLU A 281 6.34 -29.06 -18.01
N THR A 282 5.12 -29.21 -17.48
CA THR A 282 4.20 -30.24 -17.91
C THR A 282 3.67 -29.94 -19.32
N SER A 283 3.91 -30.83 -20.28
CA SER A 283 3.34 -30.73 -21.64
C SER A 283 2.08 -31.58 -21.71
N TYR A 284 0.93 -30.93 -21.72
CA TYR A 284 -0.40 -31.58 -21.90
C TYR A 284 -0.63 -31.95 -23.37
N ILE A 285 -0.11 -31.13 -24.29
CA ILE A 285 -0.16 -31.40 -25.73
C ILE A 285 1.28 -31.69 -26.20
N GLY A 286 1.60 -32.97 -26.39
CA GLY A 286 2.95 -33.38 -26.77
C GLY A 286 3.51 -32.61 -27.99
N GLY A 287 4.68 -32.01 -27.84
CA GLY A 287 5.34 -31.16 -28.83
C GLY A 287 5.05 -29.67 -28.70
N THR A 288 4.38 -29.24 -27.64
CA THR A 288 4.35 -27.82 -27.23
C THR A 288 5.52 -27.53 -26.28
N SER A 289 5.86 -26.25 -26.12
CA SER A 289 6.78 -25.77 -25.09
C SER A 289 6.18 -24.55 -24.36
N CYS A 290 6.56 -24.35 -23.11
CA CYS A 290 6.11 -23.24 -22.29
C CYS A 290 7.30 -22.64 -21.56
N SER A 291 7.39 -21.31 -21.56
CA SER A 291 8.23 -20.54 -20.65
C SER A 291 7.37 -19.72 -19.70
N VAL A 292 7.85 -19.53 -18.47
CA VAL A 292 7.19 -18.72 -17.45
C VAL A 292 8.16 -17.67 -16.93
N SER A 293 7.65 -16.47 -16.73
CA SER A 293 8.42 -15.36 -16.14
C SER A 293 7.58 -14.61 -15.11
N VAL A 294 8.24 -14.02 -14.11
CA VAL A 294 7.60 -13.15 -13.12
C VAL A 294 7.40 -11.76 -13.73
N LYS A 295 6.16 -11.30 -13.80
CA LYS A 295 5.81 -9.97 -14.26
C LYS A 295 5.91 -8.92 -13.15
N SER A 296 5.46 -9.28 -11.95
CA SER A 296 5.52 -8.42 -10.76
C SER A 296 5.36 -9.27 -9.50
N GLU A 297 5.96 -8.80 -8.40
CA GLU A 297 5.84 -9.42 -7.08
C GLU A 297 5.72 -8.34 -6.01
N ARG A 298 4.78 -8.52 -5.07
CA ARG A 298 4.63 -7.74 -3.84
C ARG A 298 4.54 -8.72 -2.68
N ILE A 299 5.41 -8.56 -1.70
CA ILE A 299 5.49 -9.49 -0.56
C ILE A 299 4.23 -9.45 0.31
N CYS A 300 4.00 -10.53 1.07
CA CYS A 300 2.91 -10.58 2.05
C CYS A 300 3.35 -9.92 3.37
N MET A 301 2.37 -9.46 4.13
CA MET A 301 2.52 -9.12 5.55
C MET A 301 1.97 -10.28 6.36
N GLU A 302 2.85 -11.14 6.85
CA GLU A 302 2.43 -12.27 7.66
C GLU A 302 1.96 -11.81 9.04
N LYS A 303 0.91 -12.48 9.54
CA LYS A 303 0.51 -12.36 10.94
C LYS A 303 1.58 -13.00 11.83
N ASN A 304 2.33 -12.18 12.56
CA ASN A 304 3.42 -12.61 13.43
C ASN A 304 3.24 -12.08 14.87
N GLU A 305 3.98 -12.69 15.81
CA GLU A 305 3.89 -12.32 17.24
C GLU A 305 4.26 -10.86 17.49
N ARG A 306 5.26 -10.33 16.79
CA ARG A 306 5.73 -8.94 16.98
C ARG A 306 4.62 -7.95 16.66
N ASN A 307 3.94 -8.11 15.53
CA ASN A 307 2.83 -7.25 15.11
C ASN A 307 1.59 -7.44 16.02
N MET A 308 1.34 -8.68 16.45
CA MET A 308 0.27 -8.97 17.44
C MET A 308 0.53 -8.31 18.79
N ASN A 309 1.78 -8.31 19.27
CA ASN A 309 2.15 -7.67 20.51
C ASN A 309 2.01 -6.15 20.42
N LEU A 310 2.43 -5.54 19.30
CA LEU A 310 2.21 -4.13 19.02
C LEU A 310 0.72 -3.79 19.04
N LEU A 311 -0.11 -4.55 18.30
CA LEU A 311 -1.55 -4.33 18.27
C LEU A 311 -2.19 -4.48 19.66
N LYS A 312 -1.79 -5.47 20.44
CA LYS A 312 -2.25 -5.63 21.82
C LYS A 312 -1.95 -4.38 22.65
N ARG A 313 -0.73 -3.85 22.56
CA ARG A 313 -0.34 -2.63 23.25
C ARG A 313 -1.14 -1.41 22.78
N ILE A 314 -1.37 -1.27 21.48
CA ILE A 314 -2.23 -0.22 20.92
C ILE A 314 -3.65 -0.31 21.48
N ARG A 315 -4.24 -1.50 21.57
CA ARG A 315 -5.58 -1.71 22.17
C ARG A 315 -5.65 -1.28 23.63
N GLU A 316 -4.62 -1.59 24.42
CA GLU A 316 -4.51 -1.15 25.81
C GLU A 316 -4.48 0.39 25.92
N ILE A 317 -3.71 1.06 25.03
CA ILE A 317 -3.63 2.52 24.95
C ILE A 317 -4.97 3.12 24.56
N PHE A 318 -5.62 2.59 23.53
CA PHE A 318 -6.91 3.10 23.05
C PHE A 318 -8.01 2.92 24.12
N ALA A 319 -8.05 1.78 24.82
CA ALA A 319 -8.99 1.54 25.89
C ALA A 319 -8.77 2.50 27.08
N LYS A 320 -7.50 2.78 27.42
CA LYS A 320 -7.13 3.72 28.50
C LYS A 320 -7.70 5.13 28.28
N TYR A 321 -7.73 5.59 27.02
CA TYR A 321 -8.14 6.94 26.67
C TYR A 321 -9.51 7.01 25.96
N GLY A 322 -10.20 5.90 25.81
CA GLY A 322 -11.51 5.85 25.13
C GLY A 322 -11.46 6.26 23.64
N ILE A 323 -10.33 6.00 22.95
CA ILE A 323 -10.10 6.48 21.58
C ILE A 323 -10.84 5.63 20.55
N ALA A 324 -10.62 4.33 20.59
CA ALA A 324 -11.23 3.38 19.65
C ALA A 324 -11.22 1.96 20.23
N ASP A 325 -12.21 1.15 19.84
CA ASP A 325 -12.17 -0.30 20.02
C ASP A 325 -11.77 -0.94 18.68
N VAL A 326 -10.66 -1.67 18.68
CA VAL A 326 -10.07 -2.22 17.45
C VAL A 326 -9.70 -3.69 17.62
N GLU A 327 -9.93 -4.46 16.55
CA GLU A 327 -9.60 -5.87 16.44
C GLU A 327 -8.53 -6.11 15.36
N PRO A 328 -7.82 -7.24 15.40
CA PRO A 328 -6.89 -7.60 14.34
C PRO A 328 -7.63 -7.80 13.01
N GLY A 329 -7.14 -7.15 11.97
CA GLY A 329 -7.66 -7.23 10.61
C GLY A 329 -6.66 -7.83 9.63
N GLY A 330 -7.18 -8.22 8.46
CA GLY A 330 -6.39 -8.60 7.29
C GLY A 330 -6.90 -7.89 6.05
N SER A 331 -6.03 -7.73 5.05
CA SER A 331 -6.36 -7.16 3.75
C SER A 331 -5.86 -8.03 2.60
N ASN A 332 -6.62 -8.05 1.50
CA ASN A 332 -6.23 -8.75 0.27
C ASN A 332 -5.37 -7.87 -0.68
N GLY A 333 -5.26 -6.56 -0.39
CA GLY A 333 -4.39 -5.62 -1.11
C GLY A 333 -2.99 -5.59 -0.51
N GLY A 334 -1.99 -5.26 -1.33
CA GLY A 334 -0.63 -5.01 -0.87
C GLY A 334 -0.51 -3.65 -0.17
N SER A 335 0.61 -3.42 0.53
CA SER A 335 0.98 -2.15 1.15
C SER A 335 2.46 -2.20 1.56
N ASP A 336 3.08 -1.05 1.70
CA ASP A 336 4.48 -0.93 2.14
C ASP A 336 4.72 -1.42 3.57
N ALA A 337 3.68 -1.49 4.40
CA ALA A 337 3.72 -2.12 5.72
C ALA A 337 4.24 -3.57 5.68
N ALA A 338 3.98 -4.29 4.57
CA ALA A 338 4.49 -5.65 4.37
C ALA A 338 6.03 -5.69 4.42
N TRP A 339 6.69 -4.72 3.76
CA TRP A 339 8.15 -4.61 3.75
C TRP A 339 8.71 -4.33 5.15
N MET A 340 8.09 -3.40 5.89
CA MET A 340 8.56 -3.07 7.24
C MET A 340 8.41 -4.26 8.20
N SER A 341 7.28 -4.98 8.10
CA SER A 341 7.08 -6.22 8.84
C SER A 341 8.10 -7.29 8.46
N TYR A 342 8.42 -7.47 7.16
CA TYR A 342 9.44 -8.39 6.67
C TYR A 342 10.82 -8.06 7.21
N TYR A 343 11.20 -6.78 7.29
CA TYR A 343 12.48 -6.34 7.86
C TYR A 343 12.54 -6.44 9.39
N GLY A 344 11.53 -6.96 10.03
CA GLY A 344 11.58 -7.21 11.47
C GLY A 344 11.10 -6.04 12.32
N ILE A 345 10.51 -5.01 11.75
CA ILE A 345 10.00 -3.84 12.46
C ILE A 345 8.57 -4.13 12.97
N PRO A 346 8.25 -3.80 14.25
CA PRO A 346 6.89 -3.93 14.75
C PRO A 346 5.94 -3.02 13.96
N THR A 347 4.99 -3.61 13.23
CA THR A 347 4.20 -2.90 12.21
C THR A 347 2.70 -3.13 12.41
N VAL A 348 1.93 -2.05 12.35
CA VAL A 348 0.48 -2.03 12.19
C VAL A 348 0.12 -1.14 11.02
N ASP A 349 -0.88 -1.55 10.24
CA ASP A 349 -1.27 -0.91 9.01
C ASP A 349 -2.74 -0.49 9.04
N SER A 350 -3.12 0.42 8.12
CA SER A 350 -4.49 0.93 7.98
C SER A 350 -5.03 1.56 9.26
N ILE A 351 -4.29 2.54 9.81
CA ILE A 351 -4.63 3.23 11.06
C ILE A 351 -5.22 4.64 10.83
N CYS A 352 -5.29 5.09 9.58
CA CYS A 352 -5.68 6.47 9.28
C CYS A 352 -7.01 6.55 8.52
N THR A 353 -7.35 7.70 8.02
CA THR A 353 -8.66 8.16 7.51
C THR A 353 -9.64 7.06 7.05
N CYS A 354 -10.89 7.22 7.41
CA CYS A 354 -11.96 6.26 7.10
C CYS A 354 -12.80 6.77 5.94
N GLY A 355 -12.96 5.94 4.92
CA GLY A 355 -13.71 6.31 3.72
C GLY A 355 -13.98 5.12 2.80
N GLY A 356 -14.01 5.36 1.50
CA GLY A 356 -14.28 4.31 0.54
C GLY A 356 -14.10 4.72 -0.90
N SER A 357 -14.42 3.79 -1.80
CA SER A 357 -14.30 3.96 -3.24
C SER A 357 -12.88 4.31 -3.71
N ILE A 358 -11.85 3.81 -2.98
CA ILE A 358 -10.44 3.97 -3.37
C ILE A 358 -10.23 3.46 -4.80
N HIS A 359 -9.24 4.02 -5.51
CA HIS A 359 -8.96 3.73 -6.92
C HIS A 359 -10.14 4.03 -7.87
N SER A 360 -11.07 4.90 -7.46
CA SER A 360 -12.18 5.34 -8.31
C SER A 360 -12.38 6.85 -8.24
N LYS A 361 -13.00 7.44 -9.27
CA LYS A 361 -13.38 8.88 -9.31
C LYS A 361 -14.36 9.30 -8.21
N ASN A 362 -14.83 8.37 -7.40
CA ASN A 362 -15.76 8.59 -6.31
C ASN A 362 -15.07 8.39 -4.94
N GLU A 363 -13.76 8.46 -4.87
CA GLU A 363 -13.02 8.34 -3.63
C GLU A 363 -13.47 9.41 -2.63
N TRP A 364 -13.72 8.98 -1.39
CA TRP A 364 -14.24 9.86 -0.34
C TRP A 364 -13.75 9.42 1.05
N ALA A 365 -13.67 10.37 1.99
CA ALA A 365 -13.42 10.11 3.40
C ALA A 365 -14.38 10.87 4.31
N TRP A 366 -14.56 10.40 5.56
CA TRP A 366 -15.24 11.13 6.61
C TRP A 366 -14.34 12.24 7.17
N LEU A 367 -14.83 13.48 7.23
CA LEU A 367 -14.06 14.61 7.77
C LEU A 367 -13.58 14.38 9.20
N GLY A 368 -14.45 13.82 10.07
CA GLY A 368 -14.11 13.53 11.46
C GLY A 368 -13.01 12.46 11.61
N SER A 369 -12.83 11.59 10.61
CA SER A 369 -11.78 10.56 10.67
C SER A 369 -10.37 11.13 10.68
N LEU A 370 -10.16 12.37 10.25
CA LEU A 370 -8.87 13.06 10.33
C LEU A 370 -8.41 13.21 11.78
N ALA A 371 -9.26 13.82 12.62
CA ALA A 371 -8.96 14.00 14.04
C ALA A 371 -8.90 12.67 14.80
N ASP A 372 -9.82 11.74 14.52
CA ASP A 372 -9.82 10.41 15.14
C ASP A 372 -8.50 9.67 14.87
N SER A 373 -8.04 9.68 13.63
CA SER A 373 -6.76 9.08 13.23
C SER A 373 -5.56 9.77 13.89
N ALA A 374 -5.55 11.11 13.94
CA ALA A 374 -4.50 11.87 14.60
C ALA A 374 -4.43 11.54 16.10
N LYS A 375 -5.56 11.35 16.79
CA LYS A 375 -5.62 10.92 18.18
C LYS A 375 -5.07 9.50 18.36
N MET A 376 -5.41 8.57 17.46
CA MET A 376 -4.84 7.22 17.47
C MET A 376 -3.32 7.27 17.35
N LEU A 377 -2.79 7.99 16.37
CA LEU A 377 -1.34 8.12 16.13
C LEU A 377 -0.61 8.78 17.30
N ALA A 378 -1.12 9.92 17.80
CA ALA A 378 -0.49 10.66 18.90
C ALA A 378 -0.46 9.85 20.19
N SER A 379 -1.54 9.15 20.54
CA SER A 379 -1.61 8.32 21.75
C SER A 379 -0.59 7.18 21.70
N VAL A 380 -0.46 6.51 20.56
CA VAL A 380 0.56 5.47 20.38
C VAL A 380 1.96 6.07 20.48
N ALA A 381 2.23 7.20 19.81
CA ALA A 381 3.54 7.85 19.86
C ALA A 381 3.97 8.24 21.29
N MET A 382 3.02 8.57 22.16
CA MET A 382 3.29 8.96 23.57
C MET A 382 3.52 7.77 24.51
N GLU A 383 2.83 6.66 24.30
CA GLU A 383 2.67 5.61 25.33
C GLU A 383 3.37 4.28 24.97
N ILE A 384 3.81 4.08 23.71
CA ILE A 384 4.42 2.82 23.26
C ILE A 384 5.80 2.56 23.84
#